data_8cbe94b28f0845963f0e7708146641cd
#
_entry.id   8cbe94b28f0845963f0e7708146641cd
#
_cell.length_a   1.000
_cell.length_b   1.000
_cell.length_c   1.000
_cell.angle_alpha   90.00
_cell.angle_beta   90.00
_cell.angle_gamma   90.00
#
_symmetry.space_group_name_H-M   'P 1'
#
loop_
_entity.id
_entity.type
_entity.pdbx_description
1 polymer ?
#
loop_
_entity_poly.entity_id
_entity_poly.type
_entity_poly.pdbx_seq_one_letter_code
_entity_poly.pdbx_strand_id
1 'polypeptide(L)'
;MVGQPEFAGVSCGYHQFRGRSPLAEAPVVLYEERDSLGIITLNRPEKMNTLTDTVIQGIADSIDRATASPDVSSVIIRGAGPTFTAGYDLNPQAGDRGRGAFQPRFGAKQVDARPGAWDPVRDYAFMGNNMRRFMKLWECPKPVIAELHGYALGGGTDLLLCADLIFMAEDAILGYPPSRVYGTPTTMMWVYRVGLEHAKEFLLSGDQIDAPTAYRIGLVSKVFPKERLSAETEAYAKRYANIPANQLALNKMLINQAFENMGLRTTQMLGTFFDGVTRHTEEALRWRESFSEVGFRETIRRRDGPFEDYGERPRG
;
A
#
# COMPACT_ATOMS: atom_id res chain seq x y z
N MET A 1 -79.45 16.04 9.61
CA MET A 1 -79.14 15.32 10.85
C MET A 1 -78.97 13.85 10.49
N VAL A 2 -77.77 13.39 10.30
CA VAL A 2 -77.45 11.98 10.18
C VAL A 2 -76.08 11.80 10.88
N GLY A 3 -76.10 10.91 11.89
CA GLY A 3 -75.02 10.70 12.85
C GLY A 3 -73.79 10.00 12.24
N GLN A 4 -72.65 10.31 12.80
CA GLN A 4 -71.42 9.57 12.59
C GLN A 4 -71.38 8.38 13.59
N PRO A 5 -70.83 7.21 13.16
CA PRO A 5 -70.44 6.17 14.11
C PRO A 5 -68.98 6.32 14.60
N GLU A 6 -68.88 6.21 15.90
CA GLU A 6 -67.53 6.05 16.59
C GLU A 6 -66.93 4.71 16.21
N PHE A 7 -65.65 4.72 15.85
CA PHE A 7 -64.83 3.53 15.78
C PHE A 7 -63.86 3.50 16.96
N ALA A 8 -64.02 2.46 17.76
CA ALA A 8 -63.20 2.12 18.91
C ALA A 8 -61.74 1.79 18.49
N GLY A 9 -60.79 2.31 19.27
CA GLY A 9 -59.36 2.11 19.06
C GLY A 9 -58.93 0.66 19.33
N VAL A 10 -58.20 0.11 18.39
CA VAL A 10 -57.37 -1.10 18.58
C VAL A 10 -55.92 -0.65 18.68
N SER A 11 -55.32 -0.70 19.88
CA SER A 11 -53.92 -0.45 20.09
C SER A 11 -53.11 -1.63 19.60
N CYS A 12 -52.46 -1.48 18.46
CA CYS A 12 -51.47 -2.43 17.95
C CYS A 12 -50.12 -2.15 18.61
N GLY A 13 -49.71 -3.05 19.53
CA GLY A 13 -48.39 -2.95 20.18
C GLY A 13 -47.27 -3.16 19.19
N TYR A 14 -46.56 -2.09 18.86
CA TYR A 14 -45.29 -2.17 18.16
C TYR A 14 -44.22 -2.69 19.12
N HIS A 15 -43.87 -3.97 19.03
CA HIS A 15 -42.62 -4.48 19.57
C HIS A 15 -41.46 -3.81 18.81
N GLN A 16 -40.80 -2.89 19.48
CA GLN A 16 -39.51 -2.35 19.02
C GLN A 16 -38.48 -3.49 18.98
N PHE A 17 -38.27 -4.06 17.80
CA PHE A 17 -37.01 -4.77 17.52
C PHE A 17 -35.88 -3.75 17.58
N ARG A 18 -35.20 -3.66 18.71
CA ARG A 18 -33.87 -3.05 18.78
C ARG A 18 -32.94 -3.93 17.96
N GLY A 19 -32.81 -3.64 16.66
CA GLY A 19 -31.75 -4.14 15.84
C GLY A 19 -30.39 -3.74 16.49
N ARG A 20 -29.57 -4.71 16.86
CA ARG A 20 -28.18 -4.45 17.20
C ARG A 20 -27.58 -3.74 15.99
N SER A 21 -27.16 -2.49 16.18
CA SER A 21 -26.32 -1.78 15.21
C SER A 21 -25.14 -2.71 14.90
N PRO A 22 -24.83 -2.99 13.63
CA PRO A 22 -23.62 -3.74 13.34
C PRO A 22 -22.46 -2.99 14.00
N LEU A 23 -21.64 -3.71 14.77
CA LEU A 23 -20.42 -3.16 15.33
C LEU A 23 -19.65 -2.56 14.14
N ALA A 24 -19.41 -1.27 14.16
CA ALA A 24 -18.65 -0.60 13.11
C ALA A 24 -17.31 -1.33 12.99
N GLU A 25 -17.01 -1.89 11.81
CA GLU A 25 -15.73 -2.51 11.56
C GLU A 25 -14.61 -1.51 11.85
N ALA A 26 -13.56 -1.97 12.51
CA ALA A 26 -12.43 -1.12 12.84
C ALA A 26 -11.82 -0.54 11.53
N PRO A 27 -11.41 0.75 11.52
CA PRO A 27 -10.82 1.35 10.34
C PRO A 27 -9.61 0.53 9.84
N VAL A 28 -9.53 0.31 8.52
CA VAL A 28 -8.44 -0.44 7.88
C VAL A 28 -7.10 0.30 7.86
N VAL A 29 -7.12 1.61 8.13
CA VAL A 29 -5.96 2.47 8.39
C VAL A 29 -6.28 3.31 9.60
N LEU A 30 -5.38 3.30 10.58
CA LEU A 30 -5.46 4.15 11.76
C LEU A 30 -4.53 5.34 11.58
N TYR A 31 -4.96 6.50 12.06
CA TYR A 31 -4.13 7.70 12.12
C TYR A 31 -4.25 8.33 13.50
N GLU A 32 -3.11 8.56 14.14
CA GLU A 32 -3.02 9.24 15.42
C GLU A 32 -1.97 10.35 15.37
N GLU A 33 -2.17 11.39 16.15
CA GLU A 33 -1.19 12.46 16.38
C GLU A 33 -0.79 12.44 17.86
N ARG A 34 0.50 12.29 18.11
CA ARG A 34 1.06 12.37 19.46
C ARG A 34 2.53 12.75 19.43
N ASP A 35 2.98 13.49 20.39
CA ASP A 35 4.38 13.87 20.57
C ASP A 35 5.03 14.46 19.31
N SER A 36 4.31 15.32 18.59
CA SER A 36 4.68 15.92 17.30
C SER A 36 4.81 14.92 16.13
N LEU A 37 4.34 13.71 16.28
CA LEU A 37 4.32 12.68 15.25
C LEU A 37 2.91 12.48 14.68
N GLY A 38 2.80 12.31 13.35
CA GLY A 38 1.66 11.72 12.70
C GLY A 38 1.93 10.23 12.44
N ILE A 39 1.17 9.32 13.04
CA ILE A 39 1.41 7.88 12.95
C ILE A 39 0.30 7.23 12.15
N ILE A 40 0.66 6.65 11.02
CA ILE A 40 -0.23 5.92 10.11
C ILE A 40 0.00 4.43 10.32
N THR A 41 -1.04 3.69 10.68
CA THR A 41 -0.93 2.25 10.88
C THR A 41 -1.88 1.50 9.93
N LEU A 42 -1.32 0.65 9.06
CA LEU A 42 -2.10 -0.30 8.26
C LEU A 42 -2.73 -1.31 9.20
N ASN A 43 -4.05 -1.44 9.21
CA ASN A 43 -4.79 -2.16 10.25
C ASN A 43 -5.69 -3.27 9.69
N ARG A 44 -5.08 -4.20 8.95
CA ARG A 44 -5.66 -5.47 8.49
C ARG A 44 -4.72 -6.64 8.80
N PRO A 45 -4.30 -6.83 10.06
CA PRO A 45 -3.29 -7.82 10.42
C PRO A 45 -3.69 -9.26 10.03
N GLU A 46 -4.98 -9.61 10.10
CA GLU A 46 -5.54 -10.90 9.70
C GLU A 46 -5.44 -11.17 8.19
N LYS A 47 -5.22 -10.14 7.39
CA LYS A 47 -4.98 -10.17 5.94
C LYS A 47 -3.56 -9.74 5.58
N MET A 48 -2.61 -9.82 6.51
CA MET A 48 -1.22 -9.41 6.29
C MET A 48 -1.11 -7.98 5.74
N ASN A 49 -2.01 -7.10 6.16
CA ASN A 49 -2.12 -5.71 5.73
C ASN A 49 -2.15 -5.53 4.19
N THR A 50 -2.79 -6.47 3.47
CA THR A 50 -2.90 -6.37 2.00
C THR A 50 -3.58 -5.09 1.56
N LEU A 51 -3.06 -4.52 0.47
CA LEU A 51 -3.47 -3.24 -0.09
C LEU A 51 -4.74 -3.40 -0.92
N THR A 52 -5.83 -2.82 -0.43
CA THR A 52 -7.08 -2.59 -1.17
C THR A 52 -7.21 -1.11 -1.53
N ASP A 53 -8.17 -0.75 -2.36
CA ASP A 53 -8.44 0.68 -2.68
C ASP A 53 -8.72 1.50 -1.41
N THR A 54 -9.50 0.93 -0.47
CA THR A 54 -9.81 1.57 0.83
C THR A 54 -8.56 1.80 1.68
N VAL A 55 -7.64 0.82 1.74
CA VAL A 55 -6.36 0.97 2.46
C VAL A 55 -5.51 2.07 1.82
N ILE A 56 -5.37 2.03 0.49
CA ILE A 56 -4.56 3.01 -0.26
C ILE A 56 -5.14 4.42 -0.10
N GLN A 57 -6.47 4.56 -0.15
CA GLN A 57 -7.13 5.84 0.10
C GLN A 57 -6.92 6.31 1.55
N GLY A 58 -7.08 5.42 2.53
CA GLY A 58 -6.89 5.75 3.94
C GLY A 58 -5.47 6.22 4.26
N ILE A 59 -4.44 5.66 3.60
CA ILE A 59 -3.06 6.14 3.69
C ILE A 59 -2.96 7.56 3.13
N ALA A 60 -3.50 7.79 1.93
CA ALA A 60 -3.46 9.08 1.26
C ALA A 60 -4.15 10.18 2.10
N ASP A 61 -5.33 9.88 2.65
CA ASP A 61 -6.09 10.79 3.52
C ASP A 61 -5.32 11.10 4.82
N SER A 62 -4.63 10.09 5.37
CA SER A 62 -3.82 10.25 6.58
C SER A 62 -2.60 11.16 6.33
N ILE A 63 -1.96 11.05 5.17
CA ILE A 63 -0.88 11.97 4.77
C ILE A 63 -1.40 13.40 4.60
N ASP A 64 -2.58 13.59 3.99
CA ASP A 64 -3.18 14.91 3.85
C ASP A 64 -3.47 15.55 5.22
N ARG A 65 -4.00 14.75 6.17
CA ARG A 65 -4.22 15.19 7.55
C ARG A 65 -2.90 15.57 8.24
N ALA A 66 -1.89 14.70 8.16
CA ALA A 66 -0.57 14.98 8.72
C ALA A 66 0.06 16.24 8.12
N THR A 67 -0.11 16.45 6.80
CA THR A 67 0.39 17.63 6.10
C THR A 67 -0.27 18.90 6.61
N ALA A 68 -1.57 18.87 6.85
CA ALA A 68 -2.36 20.04 7.30
C ALA A 68 -2.19 20.37 8.78
N SER A 69 -1.80 19.40 9.62
CA SER A 69 -1.69 19.59 11.06
C SER A 69 -0.46 20.42 11.44
N PRO A 70 -0.60 21.54 12.15
CA PRO A 70 0.55 22.33 12.63
C PRO A 70 1.34 21.62 13.75
N ASP A 71 0.72 20.65 14.41
CA ASP A 71 1.29 19.95 15.57
C ASP A 71 2.16 18.75 15.17
N VAL A 72 2.14 18.36 13.89
CA VAL A 72 2.94 17.24 13.35
C VAL A 72 4.21 17.77 12.70
N SER A 73 5.37 17.28 13.13
CA SER A 73 6.69 17.62 12.58
C SER A 73 7.23 16.53 11.64
N SER A 74 6.80 15.28 11.82
CA SER A 74 7.19 14.15 10.99
C SER A 74 6.13 13.05 11.00
N VAL A 75 6.19 12.16 10.02
CA VAL A 75 5.22 11.08 9.85
C VAL A 75 5.90 9.72 9.95
N ILE A 76 5.26 8.77 10.62
CA ILE A 76 5.64 7.35 10.62
C ILE A 76 4.54 6.57 9.94
N ILE A 77 4.89 5.67 9.01
CA ILE A 77 3.97 4.67 8.45
C ILE A 77 4.43 3.27 8.85
N ARG A 78 3.52 2.48 9.42
CA ARG A 78 3.78 1.12 9.92
C ARG A 78 2.62 0.18 9.70
N GLY A 79 2.81 -1.12 9.90
CA GLY A 79 1.76 -2.14 9.89
C GLY A 79 1.36 -2.57 11.31
N ALA A 80 0.11 -2.94 11.52
CA ALA A 80 -0.33 -3.67 12.70
C ALA A 80 -0.04 -5.17 12.55
N GLY A 81 0.17 -5.88 13.67
CA GLY A 81 0.34 -7.33 13.68
C GLY A 81 1.69 -7.80 13.12
N PRO A 82 1.72 -8.90 12.31
CA PRO A 82 2.97 -9.58 12.00
C PRO A 82 3.80 -8.96 10.88
N THR A 83 3.27 -8.00 10.12
CA THR A 83 3.94 -7.51 8.89
C THR A 83 3.56 -6.08 8.54
N PHE A 84 4.44 -5.40 7.83
CA PHE A 84 4.12 -4.11 7.23
C PHE A 84 3.01 -4.28 6.18
N THR A 85 3.24 -5.03 5.09
CA THR A 85 2.21 -5.42 4.11
C THR A 85 2.71 -6.51 3.16
N ALA A 86 1.83 -7.45 2.82
CA ALA A 86 2.10 -8.47 1.80
C ALA A 86 1.84 -8.00 0.35
N GLY A 87 1.59 -6.71 0.13
CA GLY A 87 1.29 -6.14 -1.18
C GLY A 87 -0.20 -6.13 -1.52
N TYR A 88 -0.52 -6.04 -2.82
CA TYR A 88 -1.93 -6.00 -3.26
C TYR A 88 -2.72 -7.24 -2.87
N ASP A 89 -3.98 -7.04 -2.49
CA ASP A 89 -4.88 -8.16 -2.21
C ASP A 89 -5.19 -8.94 -3.49
N LEU A 90 -4.68 -10.16 -3.59
CA LEU A 90 -4.84 -11.02 -4.76
C LEU A 90 -6.12 -11.87 -4.69
N ASN A 91 -6.88 -11.83 -3.57
CA ASN A 91 -8.10 -12.61 -3.44
C ASN A 91 -9.17 -12.13 -4.43
N PRO A 92 -9.67 -12.99 -5.34
CA PRO A 92 -10.73 -12.64 -6.28
C PRO A 92 -12.04 -12.17 -5.61
N GLN A 93 -12.28 -12.62 -4.39
CA GLN A 93 -13.49 -12.34 -3.60
C GLN A 93 -13.33 -11.11 -2.69
N ALA A 94 -12.15 -10.54 -2.56
CA ALA A 94 -11.98 -9.26 -1.90
C ALA A 94 -12.68 -8.19 -2.75
N GLY A 95 -13.93 -7.90 -2.43
CA GLY A 95 -14.87 -7.09 -3.24
C GLY A 95 -14.46 -5.64 -3.49
N ASP A 96 -13.25 -5.27 -3.06
CA ASP A 96 -12.72 -3.91 -3.12
C ASP A 96 -11.53 -3.82 -4.12
N ARG A 97 -11.71 -4.33 -5.33
CA ARG A 97 -10.71 -4.15 -6.38
C ARG A 97 -10.81 -2.81 -7.11
N GLY A 98 -11.69 -1.90 -6.67
CA GLY A 98 -11.81 -0.55 -7.21
C GLY A 98 -12.09 -0.45 -8.73
N ARG A 99 -12.08 -1.59 -9.44
CA ARG A 99 -12.24 -1.64 -10.91
C ARG A 99 -13.61 -1.19 -11.37
N GLY A 100 -14.64 -1.29 -10.52
CA GLY A 100 -15.99 -0.83 -10.82
C GLY A 100 -16.26 0.64 -10.43
N ALA A 101 -15.52 1.17 -9.48
CA ALA A 101 -15.72 2.52 -8.94
C ALA A 101 -14.89 3.59 -9.65
N PHE A 102 -13.80 3.20 -10.34
CA PHE A 102 -12.98 4.17 -11.06
C PHE A 102 -13.67 4.61 -12.34
N GLN A 103 -14.29 5.77 -12.32
CA GLN A 103 -14.76 6.47 -13.51
C GLN A 103 -13.60 7.35 -14.02
N PRO A 104 -13.12 7.13 -15.26
CA PRO A 104 -12.13 8.03 -15.85
C PRO A 104 -12.72 9.45 -15.89
N ARG A 105 -11.97 10.44 -15.43
CA ARG A 105 -12.36 11.86 -15.46
C ARG A 105 -12.58 12.41 -16.88
N PHE A 106 -12.46 11.58 -17.89
CA PHE A 106 -12.53 12.00 -19.31
C PHE A 106 -13.94 12.06 -19.87
N GLY A 107 -15.00 11.98 -19.05
CA GLY A 107 -16.38 12.24 -19.50
C GLY A 107 -16.88 11.34 -20.64
N ALA A 108 -16.13 10.31 -21.02
CA ALA A 108 -16.55 9.37 -22.05
C ALA A 108 -17.72 8.54 -21.53
N LYS A 109 -18.81 8.48 -22.29
CA LYS A 109 -19.88 7.50 -22.06
C LYS A 109 -19.22 6.13 -21.97
N GLN A 110 -19.57 5.39 -20.92
CA GLN A 110 -19.09 4.03 -20.73
C GLN A 110 -19.47 3.22 -21.98
N VAL A 111 -18.47 2.83 -22.77
CA VAL A 111 -18.67 1.86 -23.83
C VAL A 111 -18.88 0.54 -23.13
N ASP A 112 -19.95 -0.18 -23.46
CA ASP A 112 -20.19 -1.54 -22.94
C ASP A 112 -19.00 -2.42 -23.32
N ALA A 113 -18.08 -2.58 -22.37
CA ALA A 113 -16.89 -3.39 -22.59
C ALA A 113 -17.33 -4.85 -22.75
N ARG A 114 -16.83 -5.53 -23.76
CA ARG A 114 -16.99 -6.98 -23.88
C ARG A 114 -16.49 -7.63 -22.59
N PRO A 115 -17.24 -8.56 -21.98
CA PRO A 115 -16.78 -9.28 -20.80
C PRO A 115 -15.38 -9.85 -21.04
N GLY A 116 -14.43 -9.54 -20.12
CA GLY A 116 -13.03 -10.01 -20.22
C GLY A 116 -12.10 -9.21 -21.12
N ALA A 117 -12.58 -8.20 -21.87
CA ALA A 117 -11.70 -7.36 -22.67
C ALA A 117 -10.82 -6.47 -21.77
N TRP A 118 -9.54 -6.39 -22.08
CA TRP A 118 -8.61 -5.43 -21.44
C TRP A 118 -8.77 -4.05 -22.06
N ASP A 119 -9.03 -3.07 -21.22
CA ASP A 119 -8.99 -1.66 -21.58
C ASP A 119 -7.72 -1.03 -20.98
N PRO A 120 -6.65 -0.81 -21.80
CA PRO A 120 -5.38 -0.32 -21.30
C PRO A 120 -5.47 1.10 -20.73
N VAL A 121 -6.42 1.92 -21.20
CA VAL A 121 -6.59 3.29 -20.69
C VAL A 121 -7.21 3.29 -19.29
N ARG A 122 -8.23 2.50 -19.09
CA ARG A 122 -8.86 2.33 -17.76
C ARG A 122 -7.88 1.70 -16.76
N ASP A 123 -7.14 0.71 -17.20
CA ASP A 123 -6.17 0.02 -16.38
C ASP A 123 -5.02 0.94 -15.95
N TYR A 124 -4.45 1.67 -16.90
CA TYR A 124 -3.46 2.71 -16.63
C TYR A 124 -3.98 3.77 -15.67
N ALA A 125 -5.21 4.24 -15.86
CA ALA A 125 -5.81 5.26 -15.01
C ALA A 125 -6.00 4.75 -13.58
N PHE A 126 -6.41 3.48 -13.41
CA PHE A 126 -6.57 2.84 -12.10
C PHE A 126 -5.23 2.69 -11.38
N MET A 127 -4.24 2.05 -12.01
CA MET A 127 -2.92 1.86 -11.41
C MET A 127 -2.18 3.18 -11.19
N GLY A 128 -2.31 4.12 -12.12
CA GLY A 128 -1.77 5.48 -11.97
C GLY A 128 -2.39 6.25 -10.80
N ASN A 129 -3.66 5.99 -10.48
CA ASN A 129 -4.28 6.54 -9.28
C ASN A 129 -3.65 5.98 -8.00
N ASN A 130 -3.40 4.67 -7.94
CA ASN A 130 -2.72 4.05 -6.81
C ASN A 130 -1.29 4.57 -6.66
N MET A 131 -0.54 4.65 -7.75
CA MET A 131 0.81 5.21 -7.78
C MET A 131 0.83 6.65 -7.23
N ARG A 132 -0.07 7.53 -7.70
CA ARG A 132 -0.17 8.91 -7.18
C ARG A 132 -0.49 8.98 -5.68
N ARG A 133 -1.33 8.07 -5.16
CA ARG A 133 -1.63 7.99 -3.73
C ARG A 133 -0.41 7.57 -2.92
N PHE A 134 0.41 6.63 -3.41
CA PHE A 134 1.68 6.26 -2.78
C PHE A 134 2.68 7.44 -2.79
N MET A 135 2.74 8.15 -3.90
CA MET A 135 3.63 9.30 -4.04
C MET A 135 3.29 10.46 -3.11
N LYS A 136 2.12 10.48 -2.47
CA LYS A 136 1.85 11.46 -1.40
C LYS A 136 2.83 11.37 -0.22
N LEU A 137 3.42 10.18 0.05
CA LEU A 137 4.48 10.06 1.06
C LEU A 137 5.72 10.85 0.62
N TRP A 138 6.10 10.70 -0.64
CA TRP A 138 7.21 11.43 -1.25
C TRP A 138 6.97 12.94 -1.29
N GLU A 139 5.76 13.34 -1.67
CA GLU A 139 5.35 14.75 -1.85
C GLU A 139 5.03 15.47 -0.53
N CYS A 140 4.81 14.75 0.57
CA CYS A 140 4.56 15.32 1.89
C CYS A 140 5.72 16.26 2.28
N PRO A 141 5.45 17.53 2.68
CA PRO A 141 6.52 18.47 3.05
C PRO A 141 7.24 18.10 4.35
N LYS A 142 6.67 17.16 5.13
CA LYS A 142 7.23 16.66 6.38
C LYS A 142 8.02 15.37 6.13
N PRO A 143 9.09 15.09 6.89
CA PRO A 143 9.79 13.82 6.81
C PRO A 143 8.86 12.64 7.08
N VAL A 144 8.92 11.62 6.22
CA VAL A 144 8.15 10.37 6.34
C VAL A 144 9.12 9.21 6.56
N ILE A 145 8.94 8.48 7.65
CA ILE A 145 9.71 7.27 7.97
C ILE A 145 8.81 6.06 7.87
N ALA A 146 9.20 5.08 7.07
CA ALA A 146 8.55 3.78 7.06
C ALA A 146 9.22 2.83 8.06
N GLU A 147 8.40 2.22 8.92
CA GLU A 147 8.80 1.22 9.91
C GLU A 147 8.46 -0.17 9.37
N LEU A 148 9.47 -0.87 8.87
CA LEU A 148 9.33 -2.18 8.24
C LEU A 148 9.61 -3.31 9.22
N HIS A 149 8.59 -4.11 9.54
CA HIS A 149 8.73 -5.40 10.20
C HIS A 149 8.01 -6.48 9.39
N GLY A 150 8.40 -7.74 9.57
CA GLY A 150 7.85 -8.86 8.79
C GLY A 150 8.13 -8.68 7.29
N TYR A 151 7.11 -8.39 6.50
CA TYR A 151 7.23 -8.33 5.03
C TYR A 151 6.82 -6.99 4.45
N ALA A 152 7.51 -6.58 3.36
CA ALA A 152 7.00 -5.64 2.37
C ALA A 152 7.20 -6.24 0.97
N LEU A 153 6.12 -6.68 0.31
CA LEU A 153 6.21 -7.42 -0.95
C LEU A 153 5.40 -6.76 -2.07
N GLY A 154 5.93 -6.82 -3.29
CA GLY A 154 5.24 -6.32 -4.49
C GLY A 154 4.78 -4.87 -4.34
N GLY A 155 3.47 -4.58 -4.49
CA GLY A 155 2.92 -3.23 -4.25
C GLY A 155 3.22 -2.66 -2.86
N GLY A 156 3.55 -3.50 -1.88
CA GLY A 156 4.03 -3.07 -0.56
C GLY A 156 5.39 -2.40 -0.63
N THR A 157 6.29 -2.85 -1.51
CA THR A 157 7.55 -2.14 -1.77
C THR A 157 7.35 -0.85 -2.55
N ASP A 158 6.38 -0.80 -3.47
CA ASP A 158 6.00 0.44 -4.14
C ASP A 158 5.61 1.53 -3.13
N LEU A 159 4.79 1.18 -2.12
CA LEU A 159 4.42 2.08 -1.03
C LEU A 159 5.63 2.42 -0.15
N LEU A 160 6.36 1.40 0.33
CA LEU A 160 7.49 1.53 1.25
C LEU A 160 8.55 2.48 0.72
N LEU A 161 8.93 2.31 -0.56
CA LEU A 161 10.01 3.07 -1.20
C LEU A 161 9.64 4.53 -1.48
N CYS A 162 8.38 4.93 -1.31
CA CYS A 162 7.97 6.33 -1.38
C CYS A 162 8.22 7.11 -0.08
N ALA A 163 8.53 6.45 1.04
CA ALA A 163 8.93 7.13 2.28
C ALA A 163 10.33 7.73 2.15
N ASP A 164 10.68 8.75 2.94
CA ASP A 164 12.01 9.37 2.91
C ASP A 164 13.08 8.44 3.47
N LEU A 165 12.79 7.85 4.62
CA LEU A 165 13.66 6.90 5.31
C LEU A 165 12.92 5.59 5.56
N ILE A 166 13.65 4.49 5.56
CA ILE A 166 13.15 3.17 5.90
C ILE A 166 13.96 2.65 7.07
N PHE A 167 13.29 2.32 8.18
CA PHE A 167 13.88 1.62 9.31
C PHE A 167 13.30 0.21 9.34
N MET A 168 14.17 -0.78 9.50
CA MET A 168 13.83 -2.18 9.26
C MET A 168 14.17 -3.04 10.46
N ALA A 169 13.30 -3.99 10.80
CA ALA A 169 13.61 -5.03 11.77
C ALA A 169 14.63 -6.03 11.20
N GLU A 170 15.51 -6.56 12.05
CA GLU A 170 16.55 -7.52 11.66
C GLU A 170 16.00 -8.78 10.97
N ASP A 171 14.78 -9.20 11.35
CA ASP A 171 14.07 -10.36 10.80
C ASP A 171 13.14 -10.06 9.64
N ALA A 172 13.07 -8.79 9.22
CA ALA A 172 12.16 -8.38 8.15
C ALA A 172 12.72 -8.69 6.76
N ILE A 173 11.80 -8.80 5.80
CA ILE A 173 12.09 -9.11 4.40
C ILE A 173 11.34 -8.14 3.51
N LEU A 174 11.99 -7.68 2.46
CA LEU A 174 11.34 -6.97 1.37
C LEU A 174 11.69 -7.59 0.02
N GLY A 175 10.89 -7.33 -1.00
CA GLY A 175 11.18 -7.82 -2.35
C GLY A 175 10.01 -7.62 -3.32
N TYR A 176 10.26 -7.98 -4.59
CA TYR A 176 9.27 -7.83 -5.64
C TYR A 176 8.97 -9.16 -6.37
N PRO A 177 8.43 -10.18 -5.67
CA PRO A 177 8.14 -11.49 -6.28
C PRO A 177 7.17 -11.45 -7.47
N PRO A 178 6.35 -10.39 -7.73
CA PRO A 178 5.61 -10.29 -8.97
C PRO A 178 6.47 -10.39 -10.24
N SER A 179 7.73 -9.99 -10.22
CA SER A 179 8.66 -10.13 -11.36
C SER A 179 8.76 -11.56 -11.91
N ARG A 180 8.44 -12.58 -11.08
CA ARG A 180 8.50 -13.99 -11.45
C ARG A 180 7.30 -14.46 -12.29
N VAL A 181 6.27 -13.62 -12.42
CA VAL A 181 5.05 -13.98 -13.15
C VAL A 181 4.54 -12.81 -13.98
N TYR A 182 4.19 -11.69 -13.34
CA TYR A 182 3.72 -10.48 -14.00
C TYR A 182 3.75 -9.30 -13.02
N GLY A 183 3.79 -8.12 -13.57
CA GLY A 183 3.79 -6.86 -12.84
C GLY A 183 5.16 -6.19 -12.86
N THR A 184 5.12 -4.88 -12.96
CA THR A 184 6.29 -4.02 -12.82
C THR A 184 6.05 -3.02 -11.69
N PRO A 185 7.09 -2.57 -10.97
CA PRO A 185 6.91 -1.55 -9.94
C PRO A 185 6.31 -0.28 -10.54
N THR A 186 5.15 0.15 -10.04
CA THR A 186 4.46 1.32 -10.59
C THR A 186 5.12 2.63 -10.19
N THR A 187 5.72 2.69 -9.02
CA THR A 187 6.43 3.87 -8.52
C THR A 187 7.86 3.97 -9.04
N MET A 188 8.43 2.85 -9.52
CA MET A 188 9.81 2.74 -10.03
C MET A 188 10.89 3.34 -9.12
N MET A 189 10.62 3.44 -7.81
CA MET A 189 11.57 4.01 -6.84
C MET A 189 12.84 3.18 -6.68
N TRP A 190 12.83 1.92 -7.09
CA TRP A 190 13.96 1.01 -6.97
C TRP A 190 15.26 1.57 -7.54
N VAL A 191 15.27 1.95 -8.83
CA VAL A 191 16.49 2.44 -9.51
C VAL A 191 17.02 3.73 -8.87
N TYR A 192 16.12 4.55 -8.34
CA TYR A 192 16.50 5.81 -7.70
C TYR A 192 17.06 5.63 -6.28
N ARG A 193 16.72 4.49 -5.63
CA ARG A 193 17.19 4.19 -4.28
C ARG A 193 18.47 3.37 -4.24
N VAL A 194 18.59 2.37 -5.12
CA VAL A 194 19.71 1.42 -5.06
C VAL A 194 20.59 1.43 -6.31
N GLY A 195 20.29 2.28 -7.28
CA GLY A 195 21.04 2.36 -8.53
C GLY A 195 20.73 1.20 -9.49
N LEU A 196 21.42 1.23 -10.64
CA LEU A 196 21.13 0.37 -11.77
C LEU A 196 21.35 -1.12 -11.45
N GLU A 197 22.50 -1.44 -10.83
CA GLU A 197 22.93 -2.83 -10.64
C GLU A 197 21.97 -3.58 -9.69
N HIS A 198 21.77 -3.06 -8.51
CA HIS A 198 20.87 -3.70 -7.54
C HIS A 198 19.40 -3.66 -7.95
N ALA A 199 18.97 -2.61 -8.66
CA ALA A 199 17.61 -2.60 -9.20
C ALA A 199 17.41 -3.75 -10.21
N LYS A 200 18.40 -4.02 -11.08
CA LYS A 200 18.35 -5.18 -12.00
C LYS A 200 18.44 -6.50 -11.25
N GLU A 201 19.38 -6.62 -10.32
CA GLU A 201 19.54 -7.84 -9.50
C GLU A 201 18.20 -8.30 -8.92
N PHE A 202 17.49 -7.42 -8.22
CA PHE A 202 16.27 -7.79 -7.50
C PHE A 202 14.99 -7.74 -8.34
N LEU A 203 14.90 -6.87 -9.34
CA LEU A 203 13.70 -6.80 -10.17
C LEU A 203 13.69 -7.80 -11.31
N LEU A 204 14.82 -8.34 -11.74
CA LEU A 204 14.86 -9.39 -12.77
C LEU A 204 14.69 -10.79 -12.16
N SER A 205 15.10 -11.01 -10.92
CA SER A 205 14.96 -12.29 -10.21
C SER A 205 13.70 -12.36 -9.35
N GLY A 206 13.26 -11.24 -8.80
CA GLY A 206 12.22 -11.18 -7.77
C GLY A 206 12.69 -11.69 -6.41
N ASP A 207 14.00 -11.79 -6.18
CA ASP A 207 14.59 -12.34 -4.96
C ASP A 207 14.24 -11.51 -3.73
N GLN A 208 14.18 -12.19 -2.59
CA GLN A 208 14.01 -11.53 -1.31
C GLN A 208 15.28 -10.79 -0.91
N ILE A 209 15.10 -9.70 -0.16
CA ILE A 209 16.16 -8.89 0.40
C ILE A 209 16.01 -8.89 1.92
N ASP A 210 16.99 -9.43 2.62
CA ASP A 210 17.05 -9.39 4.08
C ASP A 210 17.60 -8.06 4.62
N ALA A 211 17.52 -7.85 5.92
CA ALA A 211 17.91 -6.60 6.54
C ALA A 211 19.40 -6.28 6.37
N PRO A 212 20.35 -7.23 6.54
CA PRO A 212 21.76 -6.98 6.27
C PRO A 212 22.06 -6.54 4.84
N THR A 213 21.43 -7.20 3.86
CA THR A 213 21.60 -6.85 2.44
C THR A 213 20.97 -5.48 2.15
N ALA A 214 19.73 -5.23 2.62
CA ALA A 214 19.04 -3.96 2.43
C ALA A 214 19.85 -2.77 3.00
N TYR A 215 20.48 -2.95 4.16
CA TYR A 215 21.34 -1.94 4.76
C TYR A 215 22.65 -1.74 3.96
N ARG A 216 23.30 -2.84 3.55
CA ARG A 216 24.56 -2.81 2.79
C ARG A 216 24.43 -2.09 1.45
N ILE A 217 23.28 -2.27 0.74
CA ILE A 217 23.03 -1.61 -0.56
C ILE A 217 22.41 -0.20 -0.42
N GLY A 218 22.19 0.28 0.81
CA GLY A 218 21.63 1.59 1.07
C GLY A 218 20.11 1.71 0.82
N LEU A 219 19.40 0.58 0.69
CA LEU A 219 17.94 0.57 0.50
C LEU A 219 17.21 0.98 1.77
N VAL A 220 17.73 0.60 2.94
CA VAL A 220 17.22 1.01 4.24
C VAL A 220 18.25 1.82 5.01
N SER A 221 17.76 2.78 5.80
CA SER A 221 18.63 3.73 6.52
C SER A 221 19.14 3.19 7.84
N LYS A 222 18.38 2.32 8.49
CA LYS A 222 18.68 1.74 9.80
C LYS A 222 18.05 0.35 9.94
N VAL A 223 18.72 -0.50 10.72
CA VAL A 223 18.25 -1.82 11.11
C VAL A 223 18.27 -1.92 12.63
N PHE A 224 17.24 -2.49 13.22
CA PHE A 224 17.07 -2.65 14.66
C PHE A 224 16.53 -4.03 15.02
N PRO A 225 16.82 -4.55 16.22
CA PRO A 225 16.05 -5.65 16.78
C PRO A 225 14.56 -5.33 16.74
N LYS A 226 13.74 -6.31 16.39
CA LYS A 226 12.30 -6.12 16.16
C LYS A 226 11.58 -5.44 17.32
N GLU A 227 11.90 -5.84 18.54
CA GLU A 227 11.32 -5.30 19.77
C GLU A 227 11.71 -3.84 20.05
N ARG A 228 12.79 -3.37 19.43
CA ARG A 228 13.26 -1.98 19.56
C ARG A 228 12.86 -1.09 18.41
N LEU A 229 12.46 -1.64 17.28
CA LEU A 229 12.22 -0.92 16.04
C LEU A 229 11.29 0.28 16.23
N SER A 230 10.14 0.08 16.85
CA SER A 230 9.14 1.14 17.02
C SER A 230 9.64 2.27 17.93
N ALA A 231 10.25 1.93 19.06
CA ALA A 231 10.80 2.92 19.99
C ALA A 231 11.93 3.74 19.35
N GLU A 232 12.83 3.09 18.60
CA GLU A 232 13.93 3.76 17.91
C GLU A 232 13.44 4.63 16.76
N THR A 233 12.42 4.18 16.03
CA THR A 233 11.79 4.96 14.96
C THR A 233 11.17 6.24 15.50
N GLU A 234 10.37 6.13 16.58
CA GLU A 234 9.73 7.28 17.21
C GLU A 234 10.76 8.26 17.82
N ALA A 235 11.77 7.73 18.51
CA ALA A 235 12.84 8.56 19.08
C ALA A 235 13.59 9.34 17.98
N TYR A 236 13.84 8.70 16.84
CA TYR A 236 14.46 9.38 15.71
C TYR A 236 13.54 10.43 15.07
N ALA A 237 12.27 10.08 14.84
CA ALA A 237 11.28 10.95 14.22
C ALA A 237 11.04 12.24 15.04
N LYS A 238 11.00 12.14 16.38
CA LYS A 238 10.85 13.29 17.30
C LYS A 238 11.97 14.33 17.15
N ARG A 239 13.15 13.95 16.64
CA ARG A 239 14.26 14.90 16.42
C ARG A 239 13.91 15.99 15.42
N TYR A 240 13.03 15.70 14.46
CA TYR A 240 12.61 16.67 13.46
C TYR A 240 11.82 17.86 14.04
N ALA A 241 11.18 17.69 15.20
CA ALA A 241 10.52 18.79 15.91
C ALA A 241 11.47 19.92 16.33
N ASN A 242 12.78 19.64 16.38
CA ASN A 242 13.81 20.65 16.71
C ASN A 242 14.35 21.40 15.48
N ILE A 243 13.82 21.10 14.28
CA ILE A 243 14.25 21.74 13.04
C ILE A 243 13.09 22.59 12.52
N PRO A 244 13.34 23.84 12.07
CA PRO A 244 12.29 24.67 11.51
C PRO A 244 11.54 23.97 10.36
N ALA A 245 10.22 23.95 10.40
CA ALA A 245 9.38 23.23 9.44
C ALA A 245 9.66 23.63 7.98
N ASN A 246 9.85 24.94 7.73
CA ASN A 246 10.20 25.42 6.38
C ASN A 246 11.54 24.87 5.90
N GLN A 247 12.53 24.72 6.80
CA GLN A 247 13.84 24.17 6.44
C GLN A 247 13.72 22.69 6.04
N LEU A 248 12.92 21.90 6.77
CA LEU A 248 12.65 20.49 6.42
C LEU A 248 11.97 20.40 5.06
N ALA A 249 10.90 21.18 4.87
CA ALA A 249 10.12 21.16 3.63
C ALA A 249 10.96 21.54 2.41
N LEU A 250 11.73 22.62 2.50
CA LEU A 250 12.55 23.11 1.37
C LEU A 250 13.71 22.15 1.05
N ASN A 251 14.38 21.58 2.06
CA ASN A 251 15.41 20.57 1.83
C ASN A 251 14.83 19.32 1.16
N LYS A 252 13.71 18.81 1.65
CA LYS A 252 13.05 17.65 1.04
C LYS A 252 12.63 17.94 -0.40
N MET A 253 12.01 19.09 -0.64
CA MET A 253 11.61 19.50 -1.99
C MET A 253 12.80 19.58 -2.95
N LEU A 254 13.93 20.14 -2.50
CA LEU A 254 15.14 20.25 -3.33
C LEU A 254 15.73 18.87 -3.65
N ILE A 255 15.79 17.98 -2.67
CA ILE A 255 16.26 16.59 -2.87
C ILE A 255 15.35 15.87 -3.86
N ASN A 256 14.02 15.95 -3.66
CA ASN A 256 13.04 15.33 -4.54
C ASN A 256 13.14 15.86 -5.97
N GLN A 257 13.36 17.17 -6.14
CA GLN A 257 13.50 17.79 -7.47
C GLN A 257 14.71 17.23 -8.23
N ALA A 258 15.79 16.84 -7.56
CA ALA A 258 16.95 16.21 -8.23
C ALA A 258 16.51 14.88 -8.88
N PHE A 259 15.71 14.06 -8.21
CA PHE A 259 15.19 12.80 -8.77
C PHE A 259 14.13 13.04 -9.85
N GLU A 260 13.28 14.07 -9.72
CA GLU A 260 12.36 14.46 -10.78
C GLU A 260 13.11 14.82 -12.08
N ASN A 261 14.22 15.55 -11.97
CA ASN A 261 15.08 15.92 -13.10
C ASN A 261 15.78 14.69 -13.72
N MET A 262 15.98 13.60 -12.97
CA MET A 262 16.48 12.33 -13.48
C MET A 262 15.41 11.50 -14.21
N GLY A 263 14.22 12.02 -14.44
CA GLY A 263 13.16 11.38 -15.20
C GLY A 263 12.21 10.51 -14.39
N LEU A 264 12.12 10.70 -13.07
CA LEU A 264 11.26 9.91 -12.17
C LEU A 264 9.82 9.80 -12.70
N ARG A 265 9.18 10.91 -13.06
CA ARG A 265 7.78 10.91 -13.53
C ARG A 265 7.58 10.14 -14.85
N THR A 266 8.53 10.27 -15.78
CA THR A 266 8.48 9.53 -17.04
C THR A 266 8.63 8.03 -16.80
N THR A 267 9.55 7.64 -15.91
CA THR A 267 9.77 6.23 -15.55
C THR A 267 8.53 5.65 -14.84
N GLN A 268 7.89 6.40 -13.96
CA GLN A 268 6.64 6.01 -13.29
C GLN A 268 5.49 5.82 -14.29
N MET A 269 5.36 6.70 -15.27
CA MET A 269 4.37 6.57 -16.33
C MET A 269 4.56 5.24 -17.11
N LEU A 270 5.79 4.95 -17.51
CA LEU A 270 6.11 3.70 -18.22
C LEU A 270 5.92 2.47 -17.32
N GLY A 271 6.39 2.50 -16.06
CA GLY A 271 6.20 1.40 -15.10
C GLY A 271 4.73 1.10 -14.86
N THR A 272 3.90 2.13 -14.70
CA THR A 272 2.45 1.98 -14.55
C THR A 272 1.80 1.37 -15.80
N PHE A 273 2.21 1.80 -16.99
CA PHE A 273 1.68 1.26 -18.24
C PHE A 273 2.13 -0.20 -18.46
N PHE A 274 3.40 -0.50 -18.23
CA PHE A 274 3.92 -1.85 -18.40
C PHE A 274 3.37 -2.82 -17.36
N ASP A 275 3.06 -2.37 -16.15
CA ASP A 275 2.34 -3.19 -15.18
C ASP A 275 1.01 -3.70 -15.75
N GLY A 276 0.26 -2.82 -16.44
CA GLY A 276 -0.95 -3.21 -17.17
C GLY A 276 -0.68 -4.23 -18.26
N VAL A 277 0.35 -4.00 -19.09
CA VAL A 277 0.72 -4.91 -20.18
C VAL A 277 1.08 -6.30 -19.62
N THR A 278 1.98 -6.36 -18.63
CA THR A 278 2.45 -7.65 -18.07
C THR A 278 1.33 -8.45 -17.42
N ARG A 279 0.34 -7.80 -16.82
CA ARG A 279 -0.83 -8.48 -16.21
C ARG A 279 -1.79 -9.10 -17.24
N HIS A 280 -1.61 -8.81 -18.54
CA HIS A 280 -2.48 -9.30 -19.62
C HIS A 280 -1.73 -10.14 -20.65
N THR A 281 -0.49 -10.56 -20.35
CA THR A 281 0.21 -11.59 -21.13
C THR A 281 -0.43 -12.97 -20.91
N GLU A 282 -0.16 -13.91 -21.81
CA GLU A 282 -0.66 -15.28 -21.73
C GLU A 282 -0.21 -15.97 -20.44
N GLU A 283 1.05 -15.77 -20.05
CA GLU A 283 1.64 -16.31 -18.82
C GLU A 283 0.91 -15.79 -17.57
N ALA A 284 0.61 -14.49 -17.54
CA ALA A 284 -0.11 -13.87 -16.44
C ALA A 284 -1.57 -14.39 -16.34
N LEU A 285 -2.21 -14.60 -17.48
CA LEU A 285 -3.57 -15.14 -17.52
C LEU A 285 -3.61 -16.58 -17.01
N ARG A 286 -2.73 -17.44 -17.49
CA ARG A 286 -2.59 -18.84 -17.02
C ARG A 286 -2.27 -18.91 -15.52
N TRP A 287 -1.38 -18.06 -15.06
CA TRP A 287 -1.07 -18.03 -13.63
C TRP A 287 -2.28 -17.63 -12.78
N ARG A 288 -3.09 -16.68 -13.22
CA ARG A 288 -4.34 -16.32 -12.53
C ARG A 288 -5.38 -17.45 -12.54
N GLU A 289 -5.46 -18.21 -13.63
CA GLU A 289 -6.34 -19.38 -13.71
C GLU A 289 -5.95 -20.44 -12.68
N SER A 290 -4.66 -20.62 -12.41
CA SER A 290 -4.17 -21.60 -11.43
C SER A 290 -4.68 -21.34 -9.99
N PHE A 291 -5.11 -20.11 -9.64
CA PHE A 291 -5.75 -19.87 -8.34
C PHE A 291 -7.06 -20.65 -8.16
N SER A 292 -7.81 -20.82 -9.24
CA SER A 292 -9.05 -21.60 -9.22
C SER A 292 -8.81 -23.11 -9.34
N GLU A 293 -7.70 -23.52 -9.98
CA GLU A 293 -7.37 -24.91 -10.20
C GLU A 293 -6.73 -25.58 -8.97
N VAL A 294 -5.71 -24.93 -8.39
CA VAL A 294 -4.91 -25.52 -7.31
C VAL A 294 -4.95 -24.73 -6.01
N GLY A 295 -5.64 -23.58 -5.99
CA GLY A 295 -5.77 -22.72 -4.84
C GLY A 295 -4.59 -21.79 -4.61
N PHE A 296 -4.80 -20.76 -3.76
CA PHE A 296 -3.86 -19.66 -3.55
C PHE A 296 -2.48 -20.13 -3.06
N ARG A 297 -2.42 -20.97 -2.02
CA ARG A 297 -1.15 -21.39 -1.41
C ARG A 297 -0.28 -22.16 -2.40
N GLU A 298 -0.87 -23.08 -3.13
CA GLU A 298 -0.15 -23.91 -4.12
C GLU A 298 0.32 -23.07 -5.30
N THR A 299 -0.48 -22.13 -5.78
CA THR A 299 -0.08 -21.19 -6.84
C THR A 299 1.15 -20.38 -6.43
N ILE A 300 1.15 -19.83 -5.20
CA ILE A 300 2.32 -19.10 -4.67
C ILE A 300 3.53 -20.02 -4.50
N ARG A 301 3.34 -21.25 -3.98
CA ARG A 301 4.41 -22.23 -3.84
C ARG A 301 5.05 -22.59 -5.17
N ARG A 302 4.27 -22.74 -6.23
CA ARG A 302 4.77 -23.00 -7.60
C ARG A 302 5.58 -21.84 -8.15
N ARG A 303 5.20 -20.60 -7.84
CA ARG A 303 5.94 -19.41 -8.23
C ARG A 303 7.29 -19.32 -7.53
N ASP A 304 7.28 -19.44 -6.19
CA ASP A 304 8.42 -19.11 -5.35
C ASP A 304 9.30 -20.33 -5.02
N GLY A 305 8.74 -21.54 -5.06
CA GLY A 305 9.47 -22.78 -4.74
C GLY A 305 10.77 -22.99 -5.50
N PRO A 306 10.85 -22.71 -6.81
CA PRO A 306 12.11 -22.84 -7.56
C PRO A 306 13.24 -21.92 -7.08
N PHE A 307 12.92 -20.86 -6.34
CA PHE A 307 13.86 -19.87 -5.82
C PHE A 307 14.22 -20.09 -4.35
N GLU A 308 13.47 -20.95 -3.64
CA GLU A 308 13.70 -21.34 -2.24
C GLU A 308 13.80 -20.18 -1.23
N ASP A 309 13.16 -19.03 -1.51
CA ASP A 309 13.33 -17.81 -0.75
C ASP A 309 12.07 -17.31 -0.03
N TYR A 310 10.92 -17.26 -0.68
CA TYR A 310 9.67 -16.88 -0.01
C TYR A 310 8.94 -18.13 0.52
N GLY A 311 8.24 -17.99 1.64
CA GLY A 311 7.45 -19.05 2.22
C GLY A 311 8.02 -19.58 3.51
N GLU A 312 8.19 -20.89 3.64
CA GLU A 312 8.62 -21.51 4.89
C GLU A 312 10.10 -21.18 5.20
N ARG A 313 10.32 -20.17 6.02
CA ARG A 313 11.60 -20.09 6.72
C ARG A 313 11.62 -21.19 7.79
N PRO A 314 12.76 -21.89 7.99
CA PRO A 314 12.96 -22.67 9.20
C PRO A 314 12.67 -21.73 10.36
N ARG A 315 11.66 -22.05 11.16
CA ARG A 315 11.44 -21.35 12.43
C ARG A 315 12.66 -21.69 13.30
N GLY A 316 13.62 -20.77 13.36
CA GLY A 316 14.73 -20.84 14.29
C GLY A 316 14.24 -20.69 15.72
#